data_1f9cdf6edfab91629060fada75ef794c
#
_entry.id   1f9cdf6edfab91629060fada75ef794c
#
_cell.length_a   1.000
_cell.length_b   1.000
_cell.length_c   1.000
_cell.angle_alpha   90.00
_cell.angle_beta   90.00
_cell.angle_gamma   90.00
#
_symmetry.space_group_name_H-M   'P 1'
#
loop_
_entity.id
_entity.type
_entity.pdbx_description
1 polymer ?
#
loop_
_entity_poly.entity_id
_entity_poly.type
_entity_poly.pdbx_seq_one_letter_code
_entity_poly.pdbx_strand_id
1 'polypeptide(L)'
;IEKKLEEFKDASSIFIVCKAGKDDLMDVVLDEDKIVVKLSEKDYQTFVTYGTRIDLQSIFHTMIIFPALVYALEELSIDGASERYQDRLWYRVISNAYQQVGKSLERELADRSKSPVQLAQELMELPVTKAFTQFHELCNGGDAD
;
A
#
# COMPACT_ATOMS: atom_id res chain seq x y z
N ILE A 1 12.40 -14.43 7.32
CA ILE A 1 11.29 -13.54 7.67
C ILE A 1 11.28 -12.33 6.75
N GLU A 2 12.41 -11.65 6.66
CA GLU A 2 12.51 -10.46 5.82
C GLU A 2 12.27 -10.76 4.35
N LYS A 3 12.70 -11.92 3.87
CA LYS A 3 12.50 -12.31 2.48
C LYS A 3 11.04 -12.39 2.08
N LYS A 4 10.18 -12.74 3.05
CA LYS A 4 8.77 -12.93 2.74
C LYS A 4 8.05 -11.61 2.57
N LEU A 5 8.39 -10.65 3.41
CA LEU A 5 7.85 -9.32 3.27
C LEU A 5 8.43 -8.64 2.03
N GLU A 6 9.63 -9.03 1.61
CA GLU A 6 10.22 -8.49 0.39
C GLU A 6 9.40 -8.80 -0.85
N GLU A 7 8.72 -9.95 -0.89
CA GLU A 7 7.86 -10.28 -2.01
C GLU A 7 6.73 -9.27 -2.17
N PHE A 8 6.35 -8.62 -1.08
CA PHE A 8 5.30 -7.62 -1.11
C PHE A 8 5.81 -6.26 -1.59
N LYS A 9 7.10 -6.08 -1.74
CA LYS A 9 7.67 -4.80 -2.21
C LYS A 9 7.13 -4.41 -3.56
N ASP A 10 6.85 -5.41 -4.40
CA ASP A 10 6.28 -5.13 -5.70
C ASP A 10 4.78 -4.95 -5.55
N ALA A 11 4.39 -3.80 -5.02
CA ALA A 11 2.99 -3.47 -4.82
C ALA A 11 2.22 -3.44 -6.14
N SER A 12 2.92 -3.32 -7.27
CA SER A 12 2.26 -3.31 -8.56
C SER A 12 1.52 -4.61 -8.84
N SER A 13 1.87 -5.70 -8.15
CA SER A 13 1.20 -6.99 -8.33
C SER A 13 -0.24 -6.97 -7.81
N ILE A 14 -0.55 -6.15 -6.81
CA ILE A 14 -1.88 -6.12 -6.20
C ILE A 14 -2.53 -4.74 -6.19
N PHE A 15 -1.83 -3.71 -6.64
CA PHE A 15 -2.40 -2.37 -6.72
C PHE A 15 -2.47 -1.88 -8.15
N ILE A 16 -3.50 -1.12 -8.44
CA ILE A 16 -3.60 -0.43 -9.71
C ILE A 16 -4.08 1.00 -9.42
N VAL A 17 -3.42 1.97 -10.02
CA VAL A 17 -3.78 3.37 -9.86
C VAL A 17 -4.44 3.82 -11.15
N CYS A 18 -5.62 4.39 -11.05
CA CYS A 18 -6.34 4.83 -12.23
C CYS A 18 -6.97 6.21 -12.00
N LYS A 19 -7.44 6.78 -13.09
CA LYS A 19 -8.09 8.07 -13.07
C LYS A 19 -9.56 7.89 -12.71
N ALA A 20 -10.03 8.66 -11.76
CA ALA A 20 -11.46 8.73 -11.43
C ALA A 20 -12.11 9.77 -12.34
N GLY A 21 -13.26 10.26 -12.00
CA GLY A 21 -13.87 11.37 -12.71
C GLY A 21 -13.11 12.67 -12.46
N LYS A 22 -13.76 13.80 -12.77
CA LYS A 22 -13.16 15.11 -12.52
C LYS A 22 -13.07 15.33 -11.02
N ASP A 23 -12.37 16.17 -10.52
CA ASP A 23 -12.32 16.68 -9.14
C ASP A 23 -12.82 15.74 -8.03
N ASP A 24 -12.78 14.43 -8.28
CA ASP A 24 -13.23 13.46 -7.29
C ASP A 24 -12.19 13.31 -6.20
N LEU A 25 -12.67 12.98 -5.03
CA LEU A 25 -11.81 12.63 -3.93
C LEU A 25 -11.09 11.32 -4.26
N MET A 26 -9.87 11.16 -3.76
CA MET A 26 -9.18 9.89 -3.87
C MET A 26 -10.05 8.79 -3.25
N ASP A 27 -10.18 7.67 -3.93
CA ASP A 27 -10.98 6.55 -3.45
C ASP A 27 -10.24 5.24 -3.65
N VAL A 28 -10.66 4.22 -2.91
CA VAL A 28 -10.05 2.90 -2.97
C VAL A 28 -11.16 1.89 -3.12
N VAL A 29 -11.05 1.02 -4.13
CA VAL A 29 -12.03 -0.03 -4.40
C VAL A 29 -11.38 -1.39 -4.13
N LEU A 30 -12.03 -2.20 -3.31
CA LEU A 30 -11.51 -3.49 -2.86
C LEU A 30 -12.20 -4.69 -3.50
N ASP A 31 -13.26 -4.48 -4.27
CA ASP A 31 -14.10 -5.57 -4.78
C ASP A 31 -13.53 -6.25 -6.04
N GLU A 32 -12.37 -5.84 -6.50
CA GLU A 32 -11.72 -6.42 -7.67
C GLU A 32 -10.49 -7.22 -7.27
N ASP A 33 -9.87 -7.91 -8.21
CA ASP A 33 -8.69 -8.72 -7.91
C ASP A 33 -7.52 -7.90 -7.42
N LYS A 34 -7.40 -6.67 -7.90
CA LYS A 34 -6.40 -5.73 -7.38
C LYS A 34 -7.08 -4.64 -6.59
N ILE A 35 -6.35 -4.07 -5.66
CA ILE A 35 -6.81 -2.89 -4.95
C ILE A 35 -6.71 -1.72 -5.92
N VAL A 36 -7.85 -1.11 -6.23
CA VAL A 36 -7.91 -0.02 -7.20
C VAL A 36 -7.87 1.30 -6.47
N VAL A 37 -6.86 2.11 -6.75
CA VAL A 37 -6.73 3.46 -6.20
C VAL A 37 -7.13 4.44 -7.28
N LYS A 38 -8.17 5.22 -7.01
CA LYS A 38 -8.70 6.20 -7.96
C LYS A 38 -8.25 7.59 -7.56
N LEU A 39 -7.62 8.28 -8.48
CA LEU A 39 -7.16 9.65 -8.26
C LEU A 39 -7.93 10.60 -9.17
N SER A 40 -8.03 11.86 -8.74
CA SER A 40 -8.57 12.89 -9.62
C SER A 40 -7.72 12.96 -10.87
N GLU A 41 -8.29 13.54 -11.94
CA GLU A 41 -7.55 13.67 -13.20
C GLU A 41 -6.23 14.41 -13.02
N LYS A 42 -6.24 15.48 -12.27
CA LYS A 42 -5.04 16.28 -12.01
C LYS A 42 -3.99 15.48 -11.25
N ASP A 43 -4.42 14.80 -10.19
CA ASP A 43 -3.49 14.01 -9.38
C ASP A 43 -2.95 12.82 -10.15
N TYR A 44 -3.78 12.20 -10.97
CA TYR A 44 -3.35 11.09 -11.79
C TYR A 44 -2.28 11.53 -12.79
N GLN A 45 -2.42 12.71 -13.38
CA GLN A 45 -1.41 13.24 -14.31
C GLN A 45 -0.07 13.45 -13.60
N THR A 46 -0.09 13.97 -12.38
CA THR A 46 1.12 14.13 -11.58
C THR A 46 1.75 12.77 -11.28
N PHE A 47 0.93 11.80 -10.90
CA PHE A 47 1.40 10.45 -10.63
C PHE A 47 2.05 9.82 -11.86
N VAL A 48 1.42 9.94 -13.02
CA VAL A 48 1.96 9.38 -14.27
C VAL A 48 3.28 10.08 -14.64
N THR A 49 3.35 11.39 -14.44
CA THR A 49 4.52 12.16 -14.81
C THR A 49 5.72 11.83 -13.95
N TYR A 50 5.54 11.66 -12.65
CA TYR A 50 6.65 11.54 -11.71
C TYR A 50 6.75 10.18 -11.02
N GLY A 51 5.72 9.36 -11.09
CA GLY A 51 5.64 8.13 -10.30
C GLY A 51 6.67 7.06 -10.64
N THR A 52 7.29 7.15 -11.82
CA THR A 52 8.33 6.21 -12.23
C THR A 52 9.73 6.63 -11.80
N ARG A 53 9.87 7.83 -11.26
CA ARG A 53 11.19 8.31 -10.82
C ARG A 53 11.59 7.58 -9.55
N ILE A 54 12.79 6.98 -9.58
CA ILE A 54 13.30 6.21 -8.45
C ILE A 54 13.45 7.09 -7.20
N ASP A 55 13.89 8.33 -7.39
CA ASP A 55 14.11 9.24 -6.27
C ASP A 55 12.83 9.79 -5.63
N LEU A 56 11.68 9.49 -6.20
CA LEU A 56 10.38 9.88 -5.66
C LEU A 56 9.50 8.69 -5.30
N GLN A 57 9.94 7.48 -5.62
CA GLN A 57 9.11 6.29 -5.53
C GLN A 57 8.55 6.04 -4.12
N SER A 58 9.39 6.15 -3.10
CA SER A 58 8.93 5.92 -1.72
C SER A 58 7.93 6.98 -1.27
N ILE A 59 8.12 8.22 -1.74
CA ILE A 59 7.19 9.30 -1.42
C ILE A 59 5.82 8.99 -2.03
N PHE A 60 5.79 8.62 -3.32
CA PHE A 60 4.52 8.29 -3.97
C PHE A 60 3.86 7.06 -3.38
N HIS A 61 4.65 6.01 -3.07
CA HIS A 61 4.10 4.82 -2.43
C HIS A 61 3.46 5.15 -1.08
N THR A 62 4.09 6.03 -0.32
CA THR A 62 3.56 6.41 0.99
C THR A 62 2.30 7.24 0.86
N MET A 63 2.23 8.10 -0.14
CA MET A 63 1.06 8.95 -0.35
C MET A 63 -0.15 8.18 -0.90
N ILE A 64 0.09 7.18 -1.74
CA ILE A 64 -0.96 6.55 -2.55
C ILE A 64 -1.22 5.11 -2.14
N ILE A 65 -0.16 4.29 -2.07
CA ILE A 65 -0.29 2.86 -1.82
C ILE A 65 -0.52 2.59 -0.34
N PHE A 66 0.23 3.25 0.53
CA PHE A 66 0.12 3.03 1.96
C PHE A 66 -1.29 3.28 2.50
N PRO A 67 -1.95 4.42 2.19
CA PRO A 67 -3.32 4.61 2.67
C PRO A 67 -4.30 3.57 2.13
N ALA A 68 -4.10 3.13 0.89
CA ALA A 68 -4.95 2.11 0.31
C ALA A 68 -4.79 0.77 1.03
N LEU A 69 -3.57 0.41 1.36
CA LEU A 69 -3.32 -0.82 2.12
C LEU A 69 -3.90 -0.74 3.53
N VAL A 70 -3.75 0.41 4.19
CA VAL A 70 -4.36 0.62 5.51
C VAL A 70 -5.87 0.42 5.44
N TYR A 71 -6.50 1.00 4.44
CA TYR A 71 -7.94 0.86 4.27
C TYR A 71 -8.34 -0.61 4.05
N ALA A 72 -7.59 -1.33 3.21
CA ALA A 72 -7.87 -2.74 2.98
C ALA A 72 -7.78 -3.55 4.29
N LEU A 73 -6.74 -3.31 5.07
CA LEU A 73 -6.58 -4.01 6.34
C LEU A 73 -7.64 -3.62 7.36
N GLU A 74 -8.07 -2.36 7.37
CA GLU A 74 -9.17 -1.94 8.23
C GLU A 74 -10.47 -2.65 7.89
N GLU A 75 -10.76 -2.77 6.60
CA GLU A 75 -11.96 -3.48 6.15
C GLU A 75 -11.90 -4.96 6.53
N LEU A 76 -10.74 -5.58 6.39
CA LEU A 76 -10.56 -6.98 6.77
C LEU A 76 -10.69 -7.21 8.28
N SER A 77 -10.48 -6.19 9.09
CA SER A 77 -10.59 -6.33 10.54
C SER A 77 -12.05 -6.32 11.02
N ILE A 78 -12.99 -6.03 10.15
CA ILE A 78 -14.41 -6.10 10.47
C ILE A 78 -14.83 -7.57 10.48
N ASP A 79 -15.59 -7.99 11.49
CA ASP A 79 -16.03 -9.37 11.62
C ASP A 79 -16.75 -9.85 10.36
N GLY A 80 -16.31 -10.99 9.84
CA GLY A 80 -16.89 -11.58 8.63
C GLY A 80 -16.43 -10.98 7.32
N ALA A 81 -15.67 -9.89 7.35
CA ALA A 81 -15.25 -9.22 6.13
C ALA A 81 -14.26 -10.05 5.31
N SER A 82 -13.42 -10.86 5.96
CA SER A 82 -12.45 -11.68 5.22
C SER A 82 -13.14 -12.66 4.28
N GLU A 83 -14.34 -13.14 4.63
CA GLU A 83 -15.08 -14.04 3.74
C GLU A 83 -15.45 -13.35 2.43
N ARG A 84 -15.71 -12.06 2.48
CA ARG A 84 -16.09 -11.28 1.30
C ARG A 84 -14.94 -11.16 0.33
N TYR A 85 -13.70 -11.08 0.82
CA TYR A 85 -12.55 -10.77 0.00
C TYR A 85 -11.60 -11.94 -0.24
N GLN A 86 -11.85 -13.10 0.37
CA GLN A 86 -10.89 -14.21 0.33
C GLN A 86 -10.60 -14.75 -1.08
N ASP A 87 -11.50 -14.50 -2.03
CA ASP A 87 -11.30 -14.94 -3.41
C ASP A 87 -10.55 -13.90 -4.26
N ARG A 88 -10.24 -12.75 -3.70
CA ARG A 88 -9.55 -11.69 -4.42
C ARG A 88 -8.05 -11.94 -4.41
N LEU A 89 -7.41 -11.61 -5.52
CA LEU A 89 -5.96 -11.77 -5.65
C LEU A 89 -5.22 -11.01 -4.55
N TRP A 90 -5.60 -9.76 -4.30
CA TRP A 90 -4.90 -8.95 -3.30
C TRP A 90 -4.97 -9.57 -1.90
N TYR A 91 -6.10 -10.16 -1.55
CA TYR A 91 -6.23 -10.83 -0.26
C TYR A 91 -5.28 -12.03 -0.16
N ARG A 92 -5.25 -12.85 -1.22
CA ARG A 92 -4.41 -14.05 -1.22
C ARG A 92 -2.94 -13.70 -1.15
N VAL A 93 -2.53 -12.64 -1.83
CA VAL A 93 -1.11 -12.22 -1.81
C VAL A 93 -0.72 -11.76 -0.41
N ILE A 94 -1.56 -10.96 0.23
CA ILE A 94 -1.27 -10.51 1.59
C ILE A 94 -1.29 -11.69 2.57
N SER A 95 -2.29 -12.56 2.46
CA SER A 95 -2.39 -13.74 3.32
C SER A 95 -1.16 -14.63 3.17
N ASN A 96 -0.70 -14.85 1.94
CA ASN A 96 0.47 -15.67 1.68
C ASN A 96 1.74 -15.04 2.26
N ALA A 97 1.86 -13.72 2.22
CA ALA A 97 3.01 -13.04 2.79
C ALA A 97 3.11 -13.33 4.30
N TYR A 98 1.99 -13.35 5.00
CA TYR A 98 2.00 -13.69 6.41
C TYR A 98 2.27 -15.18 6.63
N GLN A 99 1.67 -16.06 5.84
CA GLN A 99 1.88 -17.49 5.99
C GLN A 99 3.34 -17.87 5.84
N GLN A 100 4.03 -17.22 4.96
CA GLN A 100 5.43 -17.54 4.70
C GLN A 100 6.37 -17.16 5.84
N VAL A 101 5.94 -16.28 6.73
CA VAL A 101 6.70 -16.01 7.96
C VAL A 101 6.10 -16.73 9.17
N GLY A 102 5.24 -17.72 8.92
CA GLY A 102 4.65 -18.53 9.99
C GLY A 102 3.52 -17.84 10.72
N LYS A 103 2.89 -16.84 10.11
CA LYS A 103 1.79 -16.09 10.72
C LYS A 103 0.52 -16.25 9.90
N SER A 104 -0.60 -15.86 10.51
CA SER A 104 -1.89 -15.86 9.85
C SER A 104 -2.43 -14.44 9.81
N LEU A 105 -2.79 -13.97 8.61
CA LEU A 105 -3.37 -12.65 8.46
C LEU A 105 -4.58 -12.46 9.37
N GLU A 106 -5.46 -13.47 9.41
CA GLU A 106 -6.67 -13.39 10.20
C GLU A 106 -6.37 -13.23 11.69
N ARG A 107 -5.35 -13.94 12.18
CA ARG A 107 -4.95 -13.84 13.59
C ARG A 107 -4.31 -12.49 13.89
N GLU A 108 -3.50 -11.98 12.96
CA GLU A 108 -2.88 -10.67 13.14
C GLU A 108 -3.93 -9.57 13.23
N LEU A 109 -4.97 -9.67 12.41
CA LEU A 109 -6.07 -8.71 12.44
C LEU A 109 -6.93 -8.85 13.70
N ALA A 110 -7.18 -10.07 14.13
CA ALA A 110 -8.02 -10.33 15.30
C ALA A 110 -7.33 -9.98 16.61
N ASP A 111 -6.03 -10.15 16.68
CA ASP A 111 -5.23 -9.92 17.88
C ASP A 111 -5.30 -8.46 18.35
N ARG A 112 -5.35 -7.53 17.41
CA ARG A 112 -5.43 -6.10 17.70
C ARG A 112 -4.28 -5.54 18.53
N SER A 113 -3.20 -6.30 18.70
CA SER A 113 -1.99 -5.80 19.32
C SER A 113 -1.31 -4.79 18.40
N LYS A 114 -1.56 -4.89 17.10
CA LYS A 114 -1.12 -3.94 16.10
C LYS A 114 -2.32 -3.42 15.33
N SER A 115 -2.31 -2.13 15.05
CA SER A 115 -3.35 -1.51 14.24
C SER A 115 -3.14 -1.83 12.77
N PRO A 116 -4.18 -1.65 11.92
CA PRO A 116 -3.98 -1.76 10.48
C PRO A 116 -2.87 -0.86 9.95
N VAL A 117 -2.69 0.31 10.53
CA VAL A 117 -1.59 1.21 10.15
C VAL A 117 -0.24 0.55 10.41
N GLN A 118 -0.10 -0.08 11.58
CA GLN A 118 1.15 -0.77 11.92
C GLN A 118 1.39 -2.00 11.05
N LEU A 119 0.34 -2.77 10.78
CA LEU A 119 0.47 -3.93 9.91
C LEU A 119 0.85 -3.53 8.48
N ALA A 120 0.27 -2.46 7.98
CA ALA A 120 0.61 -1.95 6.65
C ALA A 120 2.08 -1.52 6.59
N GLN A 121 2.58 -0.90 7.66
CA GLN A 121 3.97 -0.50 7.71
C GLN A 121 4.91 -1.69 7.69
N GLU A 122 4.53 -2.79 8.33
CA GLU A 122 5.33 -4.01 8.28
C GLU A 122 5.35 -4.60 6.88
N LEU A 123 4.20 -4.67 6.25
CA LEU A 123 4.09 -5.22 4.89
C LEU A 123 4.90 -4.42 3.89
N MET A 124 4.88 -3.11 3.99
CA MET A 124 5.59 -2.23 3.07
C MET A 124 7.00 -1.88 3.53
N GLU A 125 7.44 -2.45 4.64
CA GLU A 125 8.79 -2.23 5.17
C GLU A 125 9.07 -0.76 5.43
N LEU A 126 8.27 -0.18 6.34
CA LEU A 126 8.45 1.18 6.82
C LEU A 126 8.38 2.24 5.72
N PRO A 127 7.24 2.34 5.04
CA PRO A 127 7.11 3.28 3.92
C PRO A 127 7.29 4.74 4.33
N VAL A 128 6.79 5.11 5.51
CA VAL A 128 6.92 6.49 5.98
C VAL A 128 8.38 6.85 6.20
N THR A 129 9.15 5.93 6.81
CA THR A 129 10.58 6.14 7.04
C THR A 129 11.33 6.30 5.72
N LYS A 130 11.01 5.45 4.74
CA LYS A 130 11.62 5.52 3.42
C LYS A 130 11.29 6.83 2.71
N ALA A 131 10.05 7.28 2.85
CA ALA A 131 9.61 8.53 2.25
C ALA A 131 10.35 9.72 2.88
N PHE A 132 10.49 9.72 4.19
CA PHE A 132 11.26 10.77 4.86
C PHE A 132 12.73 10.77 4.43
N THR A 133 13.31 9.58 4.26
CA THR A 133 14.69 9.48 3.76
C THR A 133 14.82 10.09 2.36
N GLN A 134 13.90 9.75 1.47
CA GLN A 134 13.91 10.34 0.12
C GLN A 134 13.70 11.85 0.15
N PHE A 135 12.77 12.29 0.97
CA PHE A 135 12.50 13.70 1.11
C PHE A 135 13.73 14.46 1.60
N HIS A 136 14.41 13.89 2.61
CA HIS A 136 15.63 14.48 3.14
C HIS A 136 16.73 14.56 2.06
N GLU A 137 16.90 13.51 1.29
CA GLU A 137 17.86 13.48 0.21
C GLU A 137 17.56 14.52 -0.86
N LEU A 138 16.28 14.69 -1.20
CA LEU A 138 15.88 15.68 -2.18
C LEU A 138 16.19 17.11 -1.70
N CYS A 139 15.95 17.36 -0.41
CA CYS A 139 16.21 18.68 0.15
C CYS A 139 17.70 18.99 0.25
N ASN A 140 18.53 17.97 0.52
CA ASN A 140 19.97 18.16 0.69
C ASN A 140 20.76 17.93 -0.57
N GLY A 141 20.22 17.15 -1.50
CA GLY A 141 20.91 16.85 -2.75
C GLY A 141 21.17 18.07 -3.59
N GLY A 142 20.29 19.07 -3.52
CA GLY A 142 20.48 20.31 -4.24
C GLY A 142 21.58 21.19 -3.66
N ASP A 143 21.93 20.98 -2.40
CA ASP A 143 22.93 21.78 -1.72
C ASP A 143 24.34 21.22 -1.92
N ALA A 144 24.45 20.00 -2.41
CA ALA A 144 25.75 19.36 -2.63
C ALA A 144 26.48 19.92 -3.84
N ASP A 145 25.78 20.62 -4.67
CA ASP A 145 26.35 21.27 -5.86
C ASP A 145 26.79 22.72 -5.56
#